data_752b194bfa181a352771b53042d6b9c3
#
_entry.id   752b194bfa181a352771b53042d6b9c3
#
_cell.length_a   1.000
_cell.length_b   1.000
_cell.length_c   1.000
_cell.angle_alpha   90.00
_cell.angle_beta   90.00
_cell.angle_gamma   90.00
#
_symmetry.space_group_name_H-M   'P 1'
#
loop_
_entity.id
_entity.type
_entity.pdbx_description
1 polymer ?
#
loop_
_entity_poly.entity_id
_entity_poly.type
_entity_poly.pdbx_seq_one_letter_code
_entity_poly.pdbx_strand_id
1 'polypeptide(L)'
;CRLAVTYPEIAKMQTRAVMEAAIEVKEECGYDIVPEIMIPLVGEKKELKYVKDVVVEIAELVKKEKNSDIQYHIGTMIEIPRAALTAGQVAEEAEFFSFGTNDLTQMTFGFSRDDAGKFLDSYYKAKIYESDPFARLDQEGVGQLVKMAVEKGRSTKADLKCGICGEHGGDPSSVEFCHKIGLNYVSCSP
;
A
#
# COMPACT_ATOMS: atom_id res chain seq x y z
N CYS A 1 10.50 -0.48 -1.82
CA CYS A 1 11.04 0.31 -2.94
C CYS A 1 12.57 0.27 -3.00
N ARG A 2 13.27 0.66 -1.91
CA ARG A 2 14.75 0.81 -1.90
C ARG A 2 15.49 -0.45 -2.35
N LEU A 3 15.07 -1.63 -1.88
CA LEU A 3 15.66 -2.90 -2.29
C LEU A 3 15.52 -3.12 -3.82
N ALA A 4 14.35 -2.84 -4.38
CA ALA A 4 14.09 -2.98 -5.81
C ALA A 4 14.85 -1.96 -6.67
N VAL A 5 15.18 -0.79 -6.12
CA VAL A 5 16.04 0.19 -6.79
C VAL A 5 17.51 -0.28 -6.80
N THR A 6 17.97 -0.86 -5.68
CA THR A 6 19.36 -1.32 -5.54
C THR A 6 19.59 -2.64 -6.27
N TYR A 7 18.62 -3.55 -6.24
CA TYR A 7 18.65 -4.89 -6.82
C TYR A 7 17.41 -5.14 -7.68
N PRO A 8 17.33 -4.53 -8.87
CA PRO A 8 16.14 -4.61 -9.73
C PRO A 8 15.80 -6.04 -10.17
N GLU A 9 16.76 -6.95 -10.15
CA GLU A 9 16.55 -8.37 -10.42
C GLU A 9 15.53 -9.03 -9.48
N ILE A 10 15.42 -8.54 -8.24
CA ILE A 10 14.40 -9.02 -7.28
C ILE A 10 12.99 -8.64 -7.75
N ALA A 11 12.80 -7.37 -8.15
CA ALA A 11 11.53 -6.92 -8.70
C ALA A 11 11.18 -7.65 -10.00
N LYS A 12 12.17 -7.90 -10.86
CA LYS A 12 12.00 -8.67 -12.10
C LYS A 12 11.54 -10.11 -11.82
N MET A 13 12.18 -10.79 -10.90
CA MET A 13 11.82 -12.16 -10.51
C MET A 13 10.40 -12.23 -9.91
N GLN A 14 10.08 -11.35 -8.98
CA GLN A 14 8.77 -11.30 -8.33
C GLN A 14 7.65 -10.96 -9.33
N THR A 15 7.87 -10.00 -10.22
CA THR A 15 6.90 -9.66 -11.27
C THR A 15 6.65 -10.84 -12.20
N ARG A 16 7.70 -11.52 -12.63
CA ARG A 16 7.56 -12.73 -13.45
C ARG A 16 6.72 -13.78 -12.76
N ALA A 17 7.01 -14.07 -11.49
CA ALA A 17 6.28 -15.09 -10.73
C ALA A 17 4.78 -14.74 -10.59
N VAL A 18 4.45 -13.47 -10.30
CA VAL A 18 3.05 -13.04 -10.19
C VAL A 18 2.32 -13.16 -11.55
N MET A 19 2.95 -12.71 -12.62
CA MET A 19 2.34 -12.73 -13.95
C MET A 19 2.17 -14.17 -14.49
N GLU A 20 3.18 -15.02 -14.32
CA GLU A 20 3.09 -16.43 -14.71
C GLU A 20 1.99 -17.16 -13.94
N ALA A 21 1.94 -17.01 -12.61
CA ALA A 21 0.90 -17.62 -11.78
C ALA A 21 -0.51 -17.13 -12.16
N ALA A 22 -0.69 -15.84 -12.44
CA ALA A 22 -1.99 -15.31 -12.85
C ALA A 22 -2.43 -15.86 -14.20
N ILE A 23 -1.50 -16.00 -15.16
CA ILE A 23 -1.79 -16.59 -16.47
C ILE A 23 -2.16 -18.08 -16.33
N GLU A 24 -1.39 -18.85 -15.56
CA GLU A 24 -1.66 -20.27 -15.30
C GLU A 24 -3.05 -20.48 -14.68
N VAL A 25 -3.40 -19.71 -13.67
CA VAL A 25 -4.74 -19.79 -13.04
C VAL A 25 -5.86 -19.40 -14.00
N LYS A 26 -5.64 -18.40 -14.87
CA LYS A 26 -6.61 -18.03 -15.92
C LYS A 26 -6.79 -19.19 -16.91
N GLU A 27 -5.71 -19.83 -17.34
CA GLU A 27 -5.74 -20.94 -18.31
C GLU A 27 -6.33 -22.23 -17.72
N GLU A 28 -5.94 -22.60 -16.50
CA GLU A 28 -6.35 -23.87 -15.88
C GLU A 28 -7.76 -23.79 -15.26
N CYS A 29 -8.12 -22.66 -14.65
CA CYS A 29 -9.36 -22.50 -13.89
C CYS A 29 -10.41 -21.66 -14.61
N GLY A 30 -10.04 -20.93 -15.67
CA GLY A 30 -10.95 -20.04 -16.39
C GLY A 30 -11.32 -18.76 -15.58
N TYR A 31 -10.56 -18.43 -14.55
CA TYR A 31 -10.83 -17.22 -13.75
C TYR A 31 -10.32 -15.97 -14.47
N ASP A 32 -11.14 -14.94 -14.54
CA ASP A 32 -10.74 -13.63 -15.05
C ASP A 32 -10.06 -12.82 -13.94
N ILE A 33 -8.75 -13.06 -13.80
CA ILE A 33 -7.91 -12.43 -12.76
C ILE A 33 -7.20 -11.22 -13.34
N VAL A 34 -7.23 -10.11 -12.61
CA VAL A 34 -6.42 -8.91 -12.86
C VAL A 34 -5.49 -8.71 -11.66
N PRO A 35 -4.22 -9.12 -11.74
CA PRO A 35 -3.29 -8.95 -10.64
C PRO A 35 -2.99 -7.46 -10.37
N GLU A 36 -2.95 -7.10 -9.10
CA GLU A 36 -2.59 -5.77 -8.61
C GLU A 36 -1.19 -5.81 -7.98
N ILE A 37 -0.20 -5.30 -8.70
CA ILE A 37 1.19 -5.28 -8.26
C ILE A 37 1.43 -4.01 -7.46
N MET A 38 1.74 -4.16 -6.18
CA MET A 38 1.92 -3.06 -5.24
C MET A 38 3.41 -2.84 -4.93
N ILE A 39 3.90 -1.63 -5.17
CA ILE A 39 5.27 -1.23 -4.85
C ILE A 39 5.29 -0.59 -3.46
N PRO A 40 5.96 -1.21 -2.46
CA PRO A 40 5.96 -0.72 -1.09
C PRO A 40 7.04 0.33 -0.84
N LEU A 41 6.96 1.04 0.30
CA LEU A 41 7.98 1.95 0.83
C LEU A 41 8.41 3.04 -0.15
N VAL A 42 7.44 3.61 -0.86
CA VAL A 42 7.67 4.73 -1.77
C VAL A 42 7.64 6.04 -0.99
N GLY A 43 8.70 6.82 -1.09
CA GLY A 43 8.78 8.17 -0.52
C GLY A 43 8.83 9.28 -1.58
N GLU A 44 9.12 8.94 -2.84
CA GLU A 44 9.30 9.86 -3.95
C GLU A 44 8.65 9.32 -5.22
N LYS A 45 7.98 10.17 -6.01
CA LYS A 45 7.39 9.80 -7.31
C LYS A 45 8.39 9.11 -8.24
N LYS A 46 9.63 9.59 -8.27
CA LYS A 46 10.68 9.03 -9.13
C LYS A 46 11.08 7.60 -8.75
N GLU A 47 11.03 7.26 -7.45
CA GLU A 47 11.25 5.88 -6.98
C GLU A 47 10.16 4.95 -7.52
N LEU A 48 8.89 5.39 -7.40
CA LEU A 48 7.76 4.63 -7.93
C LEU A 48 7.89 4.41 -9.43
N LYS A 49 8.17 5.50 -10.18
CA LYS A 49 8.33 5.41 -11.63
C LYS A 49 9.44 4.44 -12.03
N TYR A 50 10.59 4.52 -11.38
CA TYR A 50 11.74 3.65 -11.69
C TYR A 50 11.37 2.16 -11.50
N VAL A 51 10.80 1.80 -10.36
CA VAL A 51 10.44 0.40 -10.10
C VAL A 51 9.26 -0.04 -10.96
N LYS A 52 8.30 0.84 -11.22
CA LYS A 52 7.18 0.59 -12.15
C LYS A 52 7.69 0.27 -13.56
N ASP A 53 8.66 1.03 -14.07
CA ASP A 53 9.21 0.77 -15.40
C ASP A 53 9.85 -0.64 -15.48
N VAL A 54 10.53 -1.08 -14.42
CA VAL A 54 11.06 -2.45 -14.32
C VAL A 54 9.94 -3.51 -14.29
N VAL A 55 8.87 -3.24 -13.54
CA VAL A 55 7.71 -4.14 -13.45
C VAL A 55 7.02 -4.25 -14.81
N VAL A 56 6.77 -3.14 -15.49
CA VAL A 56 6.14 -3.11 -16.82
C VAL A 56 6.98 -3.88 -17.84
N GLU A 57 8.30 -3.64 -17.86
CA GLU A 57 9.21 -4.38 -18.78
C GLU A 57 9.02 -5.91 -18.67
N ILE A 58 8.97 -6.42 -17.44
CA ILE A 58 8.86 -7.86 -17.20
C ILE A 58 7.44 -8.38 -17.42
N ALA A 59 6.42 -7.62 -17.00
CA ALA A 59 5.03 -8.00 -17.21
C ALA A 59 4.72 -8.15 -18.71
N GLU A 60 5.13 -7.17 -19.52
CA GLU A 60 4.93 -7.24 -20.98
C GLU A 60 5.78 -8.34 -21.64
N LEU A 61 6.99 -8.61 -21.13
CA LEU A 61 7.80 -9.73 -21.59
C LEU A 61 7.09 -11.08 -21.34
N VAL A 62 6.58 -11.30 -20.13
CA VAL A 62 5.86 -12.54 -19.77
C VAL A 62 4.59 -12.70 -20.60
N LYS A 63 3.79 -11.62 -20.78
CA LYS A 63 2.62 -11.64 -21.65
C LYS A 63 2.96 -12.08 -23.06
N LYS A 64 4.06 -11.57 -23.61
CA LYS A 64 4.54 -11.95 -24.95
C LYS A 64 5.00 -13.40 -24.99
N GLU A 65 5.79 -13.87 -24.03
CA GLU A 65 6.30 -15.25 -23.95
C GLU A 65 5.15 -16.26 -23.84
N LYS A 66 4.12 -15.94 -23.07
CA LYS A 66 2.94 -16.79 -22.83
C LYS A 66 1.80 -16.57 -23.84
N ASN A 67 1.95 -15.63 -24.78
CA ASN A 67 0.90 -15.22 -25.72
C ASN A 67 -0.43 -14.89 -25.01
N SER A 68 -0.35 -14.15 -23.90
CA SER A 68 -1.49 -13.81 -23.04
C SER A 68 -1.85 -12.32 -23.13
N ASP A 69 -3.15 -12.02 -23.05
CA ASP A 69 -3.72 -10.67 -23.03
C ASP A 69 -4.07 -10.19 -21.61
N ILE A 70 -3.61 -10.92 -20.58
CA ILE A 70 -3.95 -10.62 -19.18
C ILE A 70 -3.70 -9.14 -18.85
N GLN A 71 -4.69 -8.53 -18.16
CA GLN A 71 -4.56 -7.17 -17.66
C GLN A 71 -3.94 -7.22 -16.25
N TYR A 72 -3.26 -6.14 -15.85
CA TYR A 72 -2.71 -5.96 -14.52
C TYR A 72 -2.71 -4.49 -14.14
N HIS A 73 -2.65 -4.19 -12.86
CA HIS A 73 -2.52 -2.84 -12.34
C HIS A 73 -1.26 -2.70 -11.48
N ILE A 74 -0.64 -1.52 -11.54
CA ILE A 74 0.51 -1.18 -10.71
C ILE A 74 0.15 0.00 -9.80
N GLY A 75 0.21 -0.24 -8.50
CA GLY A 75 -0.03 0.79 -7.50
C GLY A 75 1.07 0.84 -6.46
N THR A 76 0.82 1.60 -5.42
CA THR A 76 1.79 1.75 -4.34
C THR A 76 1.14 1.70 -2.97
N MET A 77 1.94 1.35 -1.98
CA MET A 77 1.59 1.52 -0.58
C MET A 77 1.93 2.96 -0.15
N ILE A 78 0.94 3.65 0.42
CA ILE A 78 1.14 4.92 1.10
C ILE A 78 1.36 4.61 2.58
N GLU A 79 2.60 4.59 2.99
CA GLU A 79 3.03 4.20 4.34
C GLU A 79 4.15 5.09 4.86
N ILE A 80 4.72 5.94 4.02
CA ILE A 80 5.70 6.95 4.40
C ILE A 80 5.01 8.30 4.48
N PRO A 81 5.13 9.07 5.57
CA PRO A 81 4.48 10.38 5.72
C PRO A 81 4.75 11.33 4.55
N ARG A 82 5.96 11.33 4.00
CA ARG A 82 6.30 12.11 2.80
C ARG A 82 5.44 11.74 1.60
N ALA A 83 5.18 10.44 1.39
CA ALA A 83 4.32 9.99 0.29
C ALA A 83 2.88 10.48 0.48
N ALA A 84 2.35 10.46 1.69
CA ALA A 84 1.03 11.02 2.00
C ALA A 84 0.96 12.52 1.71
N LEU A 85 1.98 13.27 2.11
CA LEU A 85 2.07 14.72 1.85
C LEU A 85 2.15 15.05 0.36
N THR A 86 2.78 14.19 -0.46
CA THR A 86 2.97 14.37 -1.91
C THR A 86 2.11 13.42 -2.75
N ALA A 87 1.01 12.91 -2.19
CA ALA A 87 0.20 11.86 -2.80
C ALA A 87 -0.37 12.22 -4.18
N GLY A 88 -0.64 13.49 -4.45
CA GLY A 88 -1.03 13.93 -5.79
C GLY A 88 0.03 13.66 -6.85
N GLN A 89 1.31 13.88 -6.53
CA GLN A 89 2.42 13.55 -7.45
C GLN A 89 2.60 12.03 -7.60
N VAL A 90 2.45 11.29 -6.49
CA VAL A 90 2.53 9.82 -6.51
C VAL A 90 1.42 9.22 -7.35
N ALA A 91 0.21 9.78 -7.30
CA ALA A 91 -0.96 9.36 -8.07
C ALA A 91 -0.78 9.50 -9.59
N GLU A 92 0.13 10.36 -10.06
CA GLU A 92 0.44 10.44 -11.50
C GLU A 92 0.98 9.11 -12.04
N GLU A 93 1.68 8.33 -11.21
CA GLU A 93 2.28 7.06 -11.59
C GLU A 93 1.49 5.83 -11.09
N ALA A 94 0.81 5.94 -9.95
CA ALA A 94 0.07 4.83 -9.36
C ALA A 94 -1.33 4.69 -9.95
N GLU A 95 -1.80 3.45 -10.10
CA GLU A 95 -3.17 3.12 -10.51
C GLU A 95 -4.08 2.88 -9.30
N PHE A 96 -3.49 2.58 -8.14
CA PHE A 96 -4.20 2.47 -6.87
C PHE A 96 -3.29 2.82 -5.69
N PHE A 97 -3.90 3.16 -4.54
CA PHE A 97 -3.23 3.32 -3.26
C PHE A 97 -3.70 2.26 -2.28
N SER A 98 -2.75 1.70 -1.53
CA SER A 98 -3.02 0.91 -0.32
C SER A 98 -2.33 1.59 0.86
N PHE A 99 -3.07 1.88 1.93
CA PHE A 99 -2.47 2.51 3.11
C PHE A 99 -1.85 1.46 4.01
N GLY A 100 -0.51 1.47 4.13
CA GLY A 100 0.27 0.65 5.06
C GLY A 100 0.31 1.33 6.43
N THR A 101 -0.77 1.22 7.19
CA THR A 101 -0.96 2.01 8.40
C THR A 101 -0.04 1.62 9.55
N ASN A 102 0.56 0.42 9.52
CA ASN A 102 1.59 0.05 10.48
C ASN A 102 2.84 0.93 10.37
N ASP A 103 3.42 1.02 9.17
CA ASP A 103 4.61 1.85 8.93
C ASP A 103 4.29 3.33 9.01
N LEU A 104 3.12 3.74 8.53
CA LEU A 104 2.67 5.12 8.65
C LEU A 104 2.53 5.54 10.13
N THR A 105 2.02 4.66 10.99
CA THR A 105 1.93 4.87 12.43
C THR A 105 3.32 4.98 13.06
N GLN A 106 4.23 4.04 12.78
CA GLN A 106 5.60 4.08 13.29
C GLN A 106 6.29 5.41 12.98
N MET A 107 6.20 5.85 11.74
CA MET A 107 6.90 7.06 11.29
C MET A 107 6.21 8.34 11.78
N THR A 108 4.90 8.32 11.99
CA THR A 108 4.16 9.48 12.49
C THR A 108 4.37 9.67 13.98
N PHE A 109 4.35 8.59 14.77
CA PHE A 109 4.64 8.63 16.20
C PHE A 109 6.14 8.70 16.52
N GLY A 110 7.01 8.33 15.58
CA GLY A 110 8.45 8.39 15.77
C GLY A 110 9.03 7.25 16.62
N PHE A 111 8.35 6.10 16.70
CA PHE A 111 8.88 4.92 17.36
C PHE A 111 8.57 3.64 16.57
N SER A 112 9.45 2.65 16.72
CA SER A 112 9.29 1.33 16.12
C SER A 112 8.26 0.50 16.88
N ARG A 113 7.47 -0.28 16.17
CA ARG A 113 6.58 -1.29 16.74
C ARG A 113 7.34 -2.29 17.64
N ASP A 114 8.54 -2.68 17.22
CA ASP A 114 9.37 -3.63 17.96
C ASP A 114 9.89 -3.05 19.30
N ASP A 115 10.04 -1.72 19.38
CA ASP A 115 10.45 -1.02 20.60
C ASP A 115 9.29 -0.57 21.48
N ALA A 116 8.09 -0.50 20.94
CA ALA A 116 6.90 0.03 21.60
C ALA A 116 6.58 -0.69 22.93
N GLY A 117 6.75 -2.01 22.98
CA GLY A 117 6.55 -2.81 24.19
C GLY A 117 7.40 -2.40 25.38
N LYS A 118 8.51 -1.67 25.19
CA LYS A 118 9.38 -1.21 26.25
C LYS A 118 8.81 -0.06 27.08
N PHE A 119 7.88 0.72 26.53
CA PHE A 119 7.36 1.92 27.17
C PHE A 119 5.83 2.07 27.15
N LEU A 120 5.12 1.43 26.26
CA LEU A 120 3.67 1.57 26.10
C LEU A 120 2.89 1.25 27.37
N ASP A 121 3.31 0.24 28.14
CA ASP A 121 2.70 -0.09 29.43
C ASP A 121 2.69 1.10 30.40
N SER A 122 3.77 1.88 30.41
CA SER A 122 3.88 3.09 31.22
C SER A 122 2.94 4.19 30.74
N TYR A 123 2.77 4.31 29.44
CA TYR A 123 1.84 5.26 28.81
C TYR A 123 0.38 4.92 29.12
N TYR A 124 0.00 3.63 29.11
CA TYR A 124 -1.35 3.19 29.51
C TYR A 124 -1.61 3.45 31.00
N LYS A 125 -0.64 3.13 31.87
CA LYS A 125 -0.76 3.41 33.32
C LYS A 125 -0.90 4.89 33.61
N ALA A 126 -0.18 5.72 32.87
CA ALA A 126 -0.25 7.19 32.97
C ALA A 126 -1.46 7.79 32.23
N LYS A 127 -2.27 6.97 31.54
CA LYS A 127 -3.43 7.42 30.73
C LYS A 127 -3.04 8.43 29.63
N ILE A 128 -1.83 8.30 29.08
CA ILE A 128 -1.37 9.10 27.93
C ILE A 128 -1.98 8.54 26.65
N TYR A 129 -1.98 7.21 26.48
CA TYR A 129 -2.69 6.52 25.42
C TYR A 129 -3.84 5.70 26.00
N GLU A 130 -4.98 5.73 25.32
CA GLU A 130 -6.15 4.92 25.67
C GLU A 130 -6.07 3.51 25.09
N SER A 131 -5.39 3.34 23.96
CA SER A 131 -5.25 2.08 23.25
C SER A 131 -3.90 2.02 22.52
N ASP A 132 -3.53 0.80 22.09
CA ASP A 132 -2.36 0.58 21.25
C ASP A 132 -2.58 1.22 19.87
N PRO A 133 -1.70 2.18 19.45
CA PRO A 133 -1.83 2.84 18.15
C PRO A 133 -1.59 1.88 16.97
N PHE A 134 -1.05 0.69 17.20
CA PHE A 134 -0.92 -0.36 16.18
C PHE A 134 -2.14 -1.27 16.06
N ALA A 135 -2.95 -1.37 17.11
CA ALA A 135 -4.19 -2.13 17.08
C ALA A 135 -5.38 -1.29 16.60
N ARG A 136 -5.43 -0.02 16.99
CA ARG A 136 -6.47 0.92 16.64
C ARG A 136 -5.85 2.16 15.97
N LEU A 137 -6.38 2.52 14.80
CA LEU A 137 -5.87 3.66 14.03
C LEU A 137 -5.99 4.96 14.82
N ASP A 138 -4.88 5.66 14.94
CA ASP A 138 -4.87 7.06 15.36
C ASP A 138 -5.53 7.93 14.29
N GLN A 139 -6.78 8.33 14.55
CA GLN A 139 -7.56 9.09 13.59
C GLN A 139 -7.16 10.58 13.57
N GLU A 140 -6.52 11.07 14.65
CA GLU A 140 -6.13 12.49 14.79
C GLU A 140 -4.83 12.81 14.05
N GLY A 141 -3.80 11.96 14.15
CA GLY A 141 -2.51 12.15 13.49
C GLY A 141 -2.42 11.36 12.18
N VAL A 142 -2.34 10.02 12.30
CA VAL A 142 -2.21 9.13 11.14
C VAL A 142 -3.41 9.25 10.21
N GLY A 143 -4.62 9.35 10.76
CA GLY A 143 -5.85 9.52 9.99
C GLY A 143 -5.88 10.78 9.14
N GLN A 144 -5.29 11.89 9.61
CA GLN A 144 -5.15 13.09 8.79
C GLN A 144 -4.26 12.85 7.57
N LEU A 145 -3.16 12.11 7.72
CA LEU A 145 -2.29 11.77 6.59
C LEU A 145 -3.01 10.89 5.57
N VAL A 146 -3.77 9.89 6.04
CA VAL A 146 -4.57 9.02 5.17
C VAL A 146 -5.61 9.84 4.40
N LYS A 147 -6.40 10.66 5.09
CA LYS A 147 -7.42 11.52 4.47
C LYS A 147 -6.80 12.46 3.44
N MET A 148 -5.73 13.15 3.80
CA MET A 148 -5.00 14.06 2.91
C MET A 148 -4.51 13.33 1.66
N ALA A 149 -3.97 12.12 1.80
CA ALA A 149 -3.48 11.33 0.67
C ALA A 149 -4.61 10.89 -0.26
N VAL A 150 -5.78 10.52 0.27
CA VAL A 150 -6.97 10.21 -0.53
C VAL A 150 -7.42 11.44 -1.33
N GLU A 151 -7.55 12.58 -0.66
CA GLU A 151 -7.98 13.85 -1.29
C GLU A 151 -7.02 14.29 -2.41
N LYS A 152 -5.71 14.30 -2.12
CA LYS A 152 -4.68 14.66 -3.10
C LYS A 152 -4.58 13.65 -4.24
N GLY A 153 -4.66 12.37 -3.94
CA GLY A 153 -4.62 11.32 -4.95
C GLY A 153 -5.79 11.44 -5.93
N ARG A 154 -7.01 11.62 -5.40
CA ARG A 154 -8.23 11.77 -6.19
C ARG A 154 -8.35 13.11 -6.91
N SER A 155 -7.69 14.15 -6.44
CA SER A 155 -7.59 15.40 -7.23
C SER A 155 -6.72 15.25 -8.46
N THR A 156 -5.83 14.25 -8.52
CA THR A 156 -5.04 13.88 -9.70
C THR A 156 -5.75 12.84 -10.57
N LYS A 157 -6.32 11.79 -9.93
CA LYS A 157 -7.11 10.73 -10.57
C LYS A 157 -8.42 10.56 -9.82
N ALA A 158 -9.53 11.04 -10.35
CA ALA A 158 -10.82 11.08 -9.67
C ALA A 158 -11.34 9.69 -9.24
N ASP A 159 -11.01 8.66 -10.00
CA ASP A 159 -11.40 7.26 -9.80
C ASP A 159 -10.30 6.42 -9.12
N LEU A 160 -9.27 7.07 -8.53
CA LEU A 160 -8.18 6.38 -7.86
C LEU A 160 -8.72 5.43 -6.78
N LYS A 161 -8.49 4.13 -6.97
CA LYS A 161 -8.82 3.10 -6.00
C LYS A 161 -7.91 3.26 -4.77
N CYS A 162 -8.51 3.40 -3.60
CA CYS A 162 -7.80 3.54 -2.34
C CYS A 162 -8.31 2.50 -1.35
N GLY A 163 -7.41 1.85 -0.63
CA GLY A 163 -7.76 0.90 0.41
C GLY A 163 -6.77 0.91 1.56
N ILE A 164 -7.07 0.17 2.61
CA ILE A 164 -6.22 -0.01 3.77
C ILE A 164 -5.81 -1.47 3.89
N CYS A 165 -4.59 -1.70 4.32
CA CYS A 165 -4.10 -3.01 4.72
C CYS A 165 -3.43 -2.92 6.10
N GLY A 166 -3.24 -4.07 6.73
CA GLY A 166 -2.65 -4.19 8.04
C GLY A 166 -3.67 -4.42 9.15
N GLU A 167 -3.21 -4.40 10.39
CA GLU A 167 -4.01 -4.82 11.55
C GLU A 167 -5.19 -3.89 11.84
N HIS A 168 -5.09 -2.62 11.52
CA HIS A 168 -6.18 -1.66 11.66
C HIS A 168 -7.44 -2.05 10.87
N GLY A 169 -7.28 -2.84 9.79
CA GLY A 169 -8.40 -3.38 9.04
C GLY A 169 -9.29 -4.35 9.83
N GLY A 170 -8.81 -4.88 10.95
CA GLY A 170 -9.57 -5.70 11.89
C GLY A 170 -10.29 -4.93 13.00
N ASP A 171 -10.00 -3.63 13.18
CA ASP A 171 -10.63 -2.79 14.21
C ASP A 171 -11.87 -2.07 13.67
N PRO A 172 -13.06 -2.28 14.27
CA PRO A 172 -14.31 -1.68 13.77
C PRO A 172 -14.28 -0.17 13.66
N SER A 173 -13.65 0.55 14.60
CA SER A 173 -13.59 2.01 14.59
C SER A 173 -12.69 2.53 13.47
N SER A 174 -11.63 1.82 13.17
CA SER A 174 -10.72 2.12 12.05
C SER A 174 -11.42 1.88 10.70
N VAL A 175 -12.19 0.80 10.58
CA VAL A 175 -12.99 0.50 9.38
C VAL A 175 -14.06 1.57 9.15
N GLU A 176 -14.77 2.00 10.21
CA GLU A 176 -15.74 3.10 10.13
C GLU A 176 -15.09 4.40 9.66
N PHE A 177 -13.91 4.72 10.17
CA PHE A 177 -13.14 5.88 9.71
C PHE A 177 -12.78 5.75 8.22
N CYS A 178 -12.28 4.60 7.78
CA CYS A 178 -11.96 4.33 6.37
C CYS A 178 -13.17 4.52 5.46
N HIS A 179 -14.34 4.04 5.90
CA HIS A 179 -15.60 4.26 5.17
C HIS A 179 -15.94 5.75 5.06
N LYS A 180 -15.85 6.51 6.16
CA LYS A 180 -16.15 7.96 6.19
C LYS A 180 -15.27 8.77 5.25
N ILE A 181 -14.01 8.40 5.11
CA ILE A 181 -13.07 9.08 4.18
C ILE A 181 -13.14 8.51 2.75
N GLY A 182 -14.03 7.53 2.51
CA GLY A 182 -14.35 7.02 1.19
C GLY A 182 -13.34 6.02 0.63
N LEU A 183 -12.70 5.19 1.46
CA LEU A 183 -11.88 4.08 0.95
C LEU A 183 -12.74 3.04 0.23
N ASN A 184 -12.18 2.40 -0.78
CA ASN A 184 -12.87 1.42 -1.62
C ASN A 184 -12.84 0.00 -1.03
N TYR A 185 -11.81 -0.34 -0.26
CA TYR A 185 -11.65 -1.65 0.35
C TYR A 185 -10.87 -1.61 1.65
N VAL A 186 -11.08 -2.65 2.45
CA VAL A 186 -10.33 -2.95 3.67
C VAL A 186 -9.80 -4.37 3.56
N SER A 187 -8.49 -4.53 3.73
CA SER A 187 -7.86 -5.84 3.87
C SER A 187 -7.67 -6.12 5.36
N CYS A 188 -8.16 -7.25 5.83
CA CYS A 188 -8.06 -7.67 7.23
C CYS A 188 -7.53 -9.10 7.32
N SER A 189 -6.96 -9.43 8.48
CA SER A 189 -6.61 -10.81 8.79
C SER A 189 -7.86 -11.68 8.96
N PRO A 190 -7.76 -12.98 8.66
CA PRO A 190 -8.85 -13.94 8.90
C PRO A 190 -9.26 -14.00 10.36
#